data_12c3668fcadc7de4532bcb4d44e4177b
#
_entry.id   12c3668fcadc7de4532bcb4d44e4177b
#
_cell.length_a   1.000
_cell.length_b   1.000
_cell.length_c   1.000
_cell.angle_alpha   90.00
_cell.angle_beta   90.00
_cell.angle_gamma   90.00
#
_symmetry.space_group_name_H-M   'P 1'
#
loop_
_entity.id
_entity.type
_entity.pdbx_description
1 polymer ?
#
loop_
_entity_poly.entity_id
_entity_poly.type
_entity_poly.pdbx_seq_one_letter_code
_entity_poly.pdbx_strand_id
1 'polypeptide(L)'
;MKLWYDKRAKDPIYYIQHGVRNGKKVTSKNVKRIGKHSELLKITDDPLAYAQAEADRMNEEYRVGKVQFELKCDFNERVKKTDQKASQSTAVNTGYFFLQNIMGQLNLKEFFSQITADRKMTYDCYNINRFLTYARILDPRSKYGTWDRLASYYEKPDFAYQHIMRFMDVLEEHYNDYLTWLYKQSSNVISRQTSVMYYDCTNFYFETEKPDDEYIDPVTGEILKGLRQYGYSKEHRPNPIVEMGLFMDQRGIPVSMCLHPGNTSEQLTAVPLEREIVKMLKGAQFVYCSDAGLGSYNIRKFNSLGGRAFIVTQSIKKLSDVLKEAIFEGGDYRLLSDDAPVTIAQMKEFDRFKEENLLLYKDFAYKVISADHVVDLGLYEEKVCQNGKVKRVKATGVLKQRLIVTFSRKMMEYQRAVRNRQIERAKKLLATNDPEEIKKGPNDVKRFMKRIAQTKSGEKATVTFVIDDDKIAEEEKYDGFYAVATNLDDDAKQVLAISKKRYQIEDCFRIMKTNFSGRPVNHRDPDRIKAHFLICYTALLVYRLLEAKLDDQRTHITTDDLITTLRNMSVVNVHDVQYMALYEGSRALDALTQLTGMVLDRLYYRPKELNQMLKKYLK
;
A
#
# COMPACT_ATOMS: atom_id res chain seq x y z
N MET A 1 13.84 43.64 -4.05
CA MET A 1 13.61 45.12 -3.97
C MET A 1 12.23 45.34 -3.41
N LYS A 2 11.92 46.54 -2.86
CA LYS A 2 10.57 46.89 -2.37
C LYS A 2 10.22 48.31 -2.80
N LEU A 3 8.94 48.55 -3.02
CA LEU A 3 8.41 49.91 -3.23
C LEU A 3 8.46 50.66 -1.90
N TRP A 4 8.92 51.90 -1.96
CA TRP A 4 8.94 52.85 -0.83
C TRP A 4 8.43 54.21 -1.26
N TYR A 5 7.59 54.86 -0.45
CA TYR A 5 7.13 56.21 -0.58
C TYR A 5 6.71 56.77 0.77
N ASP A 6 6.74 58.07 0.93
CA ASP A 6 6.26 58.71 2.16
C ASP A 6 4.73 58.84 2.10
N LYS A 7 4.07 58.07 2.93
CA LYS A 7 2.59 58.03 3.03
C LYS A 7 1.97 59.32 3.55
N ARG A 8 2.74 60.23 4.14
CA ARG A 8 2.28 61.51 4.71
C ARG A 8 2.42 62.66 3.74
N ALA A 9 3.14 62.52 2.65
CA ALA A 9 3.32 63.54 1.64
C ALA A 9 2.04 63.74 0.85
N LYS A 10 1.65 65.00 0.58
CA LYS A 10 0.49 65.35 -0.28
C LYS A 10 0.70 64.87 -1.73
N ASP A 11 1.94 64.85 -2.20
CA ASP A 11 2.33 64.36 -3.53
C ASP A 11 3.56 63.46 -3.38
N PRO A 12 3.38 62.16 -3.01
CA PRO A 12 4.48 61.26 -2.68
C PRO A 12 5.31 60.91 -3.92
N ILE A 13 6.62 60.79 -3.71
CA ILE A 13 7.54 60.26 -4.72
C ILE A 13 7.74 58.78 -4.49
N TYR A 14 7.54 57.98 -5.53
CA TYR A 14 7.72 56.54 -5.48
C TYR A 14 9.17 56.17 -5.82
N TYR A 15 9.78 55.35 -4.96
CA TYR A 15 11.13 54.82 -5.11
C TYR A 15 11.14 53.33 -5.01
N ILE A 16 11.98 52.65 -5.81
CA ILE A 16 12.35 51.26 -5.61
C ILE A 16 13.61 51.24 -4.77
N GLN A 17 13.53 50.57 -3.62
CA GLN A 17 14.64 50.42 -2.68
C GLN A 17 15.19 49.01 -2.67
N HIS A 18 16.52 48.88 -2.56
CA HIS A 18 17.20 47.62 -2.32
C HIS A 18 17.84 47.62 -0.92
N GLY A 19 17.58 46.58 -0.13
CA GLY A 19 18.24 46.37 1.16
C GLY A 19 19.67 45.87 0.95
N VAL A 20 20.65 46.60 1.46
CA VAL A 20 22.07 46.18 1.44
C VAL A 20 22.46 45.83 2.87
N ARG A 21 22.97 44.64 3.07
CA ARG A 21 23.43 44.16 4.37
C ARG A 21 24.93 44.37 4.51
N ASN A 22 25.32 45.18 5.48
CA ASN A 22 26.71 45.33 5.91
C ASN A 22 26.85 44.76 7.33
N GLY A 23 27.39 43.58 7.44
CA GLY A 23 27.49 42.86 8.72
C GLY A 23 26.12 42.63 9.37
N LYS A 24 25.91 43.16 10.58
CA LYS A 24 24.63 43.05 11.32
C LYS A 24 23.61 44.14 10.95
N LYS A 25 23.98 45.20 10.21
CA LYS A 25 23.09 46.30 9.84
C LYS A 25 22.55 46.11 8.42
N VAL A 26 21.25 46.36 8.26
CA VAL A 26 20.58 46.43 6.94
C VAL A 26 20.27 47.88 6.65
N THR A 27 20.81 48.42 5.55
CA THR A 27 20.52 49.77 5.04
C THR A 27 19.75 49.64 3.74
N SER A 28 18.83 50.57 3.47
CA SER A 28 18.09 50.63 2.21
C SER A 28 18.69 51.70 1.31
N LYS A 29 19.03 51.35 0.05
CA LYS A 29 19.45 52.30 -0.98
C LYS A 29 18.33 52.44 -2.02
N ASN A 30 18.03 53.68 -2.47
CA ASN A 30 17.17 53.96 -3.61
C ASN A 30 17.88 53.48 -4.88
N VAL A 31 17.23 52.56 -5.61
CA VAL A 31 17.75 52.01 -6.87
C VAL A 31 17.16 52.72 -8.05
N LYS A 32 15.88 53.08 -7.96
CA LYS A 32 15.15 53.78 -9.02
C LYS A 32 14.13 54.75 -8.44
N ARG A 33 14.06 55.94 -8.97
CA ARG A 33 12.94 56.87 -8.78
C ARG A 33 11.93 56.59 -9.89
N ILE A 34 10.66 56.30 -9.54
CA ILE A 34 9.61 56.04 -10.53
C ILE A 34 8.97 57.38 -10.96
N GLY A 35 8.61 58.23 -10.02
CA GLY A 35 8.01 59.53 -10.27
C GLY A 35 7.22 60.03 -9.07
N LYS A 36 6.72 61.27 -9.17
CA LYS A 36 5.73 61.82 -8.22
C LYS A 36 4.34 61.27 -8.55
N HIS A 37 3.48 61.19 -7.56
CA HIS A 37 2.10 60.76 -7.73
C HIS A 37 1.37 61.57 -8.82
N SER A 38 1.52 62.91 -8.79
CA SER A 38 0.96 63.82 -9.78
C SER A 38 1.55 63.65 -11.20
N GLU A 39 2.82 63.21 -11.30
CA GLU A 39 3.46 62.91 -12.59
C GLU A 39 2.90 61.59 -13.16
N LEU A 40 2.68 60.61 -12.31
CA LEU A 40 2.21 59.29 -12.71
C LEU A 40 0.71 59.28 -13.06
N LEU A 41 -0.10 60.13 -12.44
CA LEU A 41 -1.51 60.32 -12.84
C LEU A 41 -1.69 60.76 -14.31
N LYS A 42 -0.63 61.25 -14.96
CA LYS A 42 -0.65 61.57 -16.41
C LYS A 42 -0.44 60.32 -17.28
N ILE A 43 -0.05 59.21 -16.68
CA ILE A 43 0.34 57.98 -17.38
C ILE A 43 -0.61 56.83 -17.02
N THR A 44 -1.17 56.82 -15.80
CA THR A 44 -2.01 55.75 -15.28
C THR A 44 -3.04 56.27 -14.28
N ASP A 45 -4.20 55.65 -14.22
CA ASP A 45 -5.26 55.97 -13.25
C ASP A 45 -4.92 55.50 -11.83
N ASP A 46 -3.99 54.55 -11.67
CA ASP A 46 -3.50 54.08 -10.37
C ASP A 46 -1.96 54.12 -10.29
N PRO A 47 -1.38 55.23 -9.85
CA PRO A 47 0.05 55.41 -9.68
C PRO A 47 0.69 54.41 -8.71
N LEU A 48 -0.04 53.94 -7.69
CA LEU A 48 0.47 53.01 -6.71
C LEU A 48 0.61 51.60 -7.30
N ALA A 49 -0.42 51.11 -7.99
CA ALA A 49 -0.38 49.84 -8.69
C ALA A 49 0.69 49.82 -9.79
N TYR A 50 0.82 50.91 -10.55
CA TYR A 50 1.89 51.06 -11.55
C TYR A 50 3.28 51.00 -10.92
N ALA A 51 3.51 51.69 -9.81
CA ALA A 51 4.79 51.69 -9.12
C ALA A 51 5.11 50.32 -8.50
N GLN A 52 4.10 49.59 -8.02
CA GLN A 52 4.25 48.22 -7.51
C GLN A 52 4.60 47.24 -8.64
N ALA A 53 3.90 47.32 -9.76
CA ALA A 53 4.18 46.48 -10.94
C ALA A 53 5.62 46.68 -11.46
N GLU A 54 6.12 47.93 -11.45
CA GLU A 54 7.49 48.22 -11.84
C GLU A 54 8.51 47.64 -10.83
N ALA A 55 8.20 47.67 -9.53
CA ALA A 55 9.03 47.05 -8.52
C ALA A 55 9.06 45.51 -8.67
N ASP A 56 7.94 44.91 -9.03
CA ASP A 56 7.83 43.48 -9.25
C ASP A 56 8.55 43.04 -10.54
N ARG A 57 8.44 43.85 -11.62
CA ARG A 57 9.20 43.66 -12.86
C ARG A 57 10.71 43.72 -12.60
N MET A 58 11.19 44.73 -11.88
CA MET A 58 12.60 44.84 -11.50
C MET A 58 13.05 43.72 -10.56
N ASN A 59 12.17 43.17 -9.72
CA ASN A 59 12.49 41.98 -8.91
C ASN A 59 12.71 40.76 -9.79
N GLU A 60 11.89 40.58 -10.81
CA GLU A 60 12.02 39.46 -11.75
C GLU A 60 13.28 39.58 -12.60
N GLU A 61 13.56 40.76 -13.17
CA GLU A 61 14.83 41.04 -13.89
C GLU A 61 16.05 40.83 -12.98
N TYR A 62 15.97 41.24 -11.71
CA TYR A 62 17.03 41.06 -10.74
C TYR A 62 17.22 39.58 -10.36
N ARG A 63 16.12 38.79 -10.33
CA ARG A 63 16.20 37.33 -10.19
C ARG A 63 16.88 36.70 -11.38
N VAL A 64 16.50 37.08 -12.60
CA VAL A 64 17.06 36.52 -13.83
C VAL A 64 18.53 36.94 -14.00
N GLY A 65 18.91 38.20 -13.71
CA GLY A 65 20.29 38.70 -13.88
C GLY A 65 21.30 38.30 -12.80
N LYS A 66 20.84 37.76 -11.64
CA LYS A 66 21.71 37.35 -10.51
C LYS A 66 22.07 35.87 -10.48
N VAL A 67 21.85 35.14 -11.55
CA VAL A 67 22.03 33.69 -11.60
C VAL A 67 23.42 33.30 -12.13
N GLN A 68 24.31 34.24 -12.40
CA GLN A 68 25.68 33.91 -12.78
C GLN A 68 26.60 33.90 -11.55
N PHE A 69 27.14 32.74 -11.22
CA PHE A 69 28.26 32.55 -10.29
C PHE A 69 29.51 32.25 -11.09
N GLU A 70 30.59 32.94 -10.81
CA GLU A 70 31.93 32.45 -11.18
C GLU A 70 32.39 31.48 -10.08
N LEU A 71 32.49 30.22 -10.39
CA LEU A 71 33.13 29.22 -9.56
C LEU A 71 34.59 29.10 -9.98
N LYS A 72 35.48 29.48 -9.10
CA LYS A 72 36.92 29.14 -9.27
C LYS A 72 37.14 27.73 -8.78
N CYS A 73 37.34 26.79 -9.70
CA CYS A 73 37.69 25.40 -9.40
C CYS A 73 39.19 25.22 -9.43
N ASP A 74 39.78 24.74 -8.35
CA ASP A 74 41.14 24.24 -8.33
C ASP A 74 41.12 22.75 -8.61
N PHE A 75 41.59 22.36 -9.82
CA PHE A 75 41.66 20.95 -10.24
C PHE A 75 42.67 20.13 -9.43
N ASN A 76 43.52 20.77 -8.61
CA ASN A 76 44.48 20.12 -7.71
C ASN A 76 43.92 19.98 -6.29
N GLU A 77 42.74 20.52 -5.99
CA GLU A 77 42.10 20.41 -4.67
C GLU A 77 41.83 18.95 -4.34
N ARG A 78 42.37 18.48 -3.23
CA ARG A 78 42.20 17.10 -2.77
C ARG A 78 40.97 16.97 -1.89
N VAL A 79 40.33 15.79 -1.92
CA VAL A 79 39.22 15.43 -1.02
C VAL A 79 39.68 15.62 0.43
N LYS A 80 38.95 16.43 1.18
CA LYS A 80 39.22 16.68 2.61
C LYS A 80 39.03 15.38 3.40
N LYS A 81 40.03 15.04 4.22
CA LYS A 81 39.90 13.99 5.22
C LYS A 81 38.87 14.46 6.26
N THR A 82 37.84 13.70 6.49
CA THR A 82 36.84 13.96 7.53
C THR A 82 36.85 12.78 8.50
N ASP A 83 36.55 13.01 9.76
CA ASP A 83 36.33 11.95 10.76
C ASP A 83 34.99 11.23 10.55
N GLN A 84 34.27 11.56 9.48
CA GLN A 84 33.00 10.92 9.12
C GLN A 84 33.27 9.50 8.62
N LYS A 85 32.41 8.57 9.01
CA LYS A 85 32.46 7.19 8.51
C LYS A 85 32.39 7.18 6.99
N ALA A 86 33.16 6.31 6.35
CA ALA A 86 33.20 6.15 4.90
C ALA A 86 31.84 5.86 4.24
N SER A 87 30.84 5.45 5.03
CA SER A 87 29.47 5.21 4.58
C SER A 87 28.63 6.48 4.39
N GLN A 88 29.11 7.66 4.83
CA GLN A 88 28.35 8.91 4.74
C GLN A 88 28.60 9.60 3.40
N SER A 89 27.55 9.65 2.57
CA SER A 89 27.56 10.42 1.32
C SER A 89 27.49 11.92 1.61
N THR A 90 28.20 12.72 0.81
CA THR A 90 28.05 14.19 0.81
C THR A 90 26.73 14.62 0.16
N ALA A 91 26.12 13.76 -0.66
CA ALA A 91 24.80 13.99 -1.23
C ALA A 91 23.70 13.69 -0.22
N VAL A 92 22.70 14.56 -0.15
CA VAL A 92 21.56 14.44 0.73
C VAL A 92 20.26 14.34 -0.07
N ASN A 93 19.36 13.44 0.33
CA ASN A 93 18.08 13.26 -0.32
C ASN A 93 17.14 14.43 -0.02
N THR A 94 16.37 14.86 -1.02
CA THR A 94 15.30 15.88 -0.94
C THR A 94 13.94 15.32 -1.36
N GLY A 95 13.87 14.10 -1.89
CA GLY A 95 12.62 13.47 -2.33
C GLY A 95 11.60 13.29 -1.21
N TYR A 96 12.07 13.15 0.04
CA TYR A 96 11.18 13.06 1.20
C TYR A 96 10.37 14.35 1.45
N PHE A 97 10.70 15.49 0.84
CA PHE A 97 9.89 16.72 0.96
C PHE A 97 8.47 16.51 0.47
N PHE A 98 8.28 15.71 -0.58
CA PHE A 98 6.96 15.34 -1.07
C PHE A 98 6.21 14.44 -0.08
N LEU A 99 6.92 13.52 0.59
CA LEU A 99 6.34 12.69 1.66
C LEU A 99 6.00 13.53 2.90
N GLN A 100 6.83 14.53 3.21
CA GLN A 100 6.58 15.48 4.30
C GLN A 100 5.30 16.28 4.08
N ASN A 101 4.96 16.62 2.84
CA ASN A 101 3.70 17.28 2.51
C ASN A 101 2.47 16.47 2.97
N ILE A 102 2.50 15.15 2.75
CA ILE A 102 1.44 14.24 3.21
C ILE A 102 1.51 14.05 4.73
N MET A 103 2.71 13.78 5.26
CA MET A 103 2.95 13.52 6.67
C MET A 103 2.52 14.69 7.57
N GLY A 104 2.74 15.93 7.13
CA GLY A 104 2.31 17.14 7.85
C GLY A 104 0.80 17.24 8.00
N GLN A 105 0.03 16.81 6.98
CA GLN A 105 -1.44 16.81 7.00
C GLN A 105 -2.03 15.73 7.93
N LEU A 106 -1.25 14.71 8.33
CA LEU A 106 -1.67 13.69 9.29
C LEU A 106 -1.60 14.17 10.76
N ASN A 107 -1.13 15.40 10.99
CA ASN A 107 -1.08 16.05 12.31
C ASN A 107 -0.45 15.19 13.44
N LEU A 108 0.53 14.37 13.08
CA LEU A 108 1.17 13.43 14.02
C LEU A 108 1.99 14.13 15.11
N LYS A 109 2.41 15.37 14.87
CA LYS A 109 3.08 16.19 15.87
C LYS A 109 2.18 16.40 17.09
N GLU A 110 0.90 16.70 16.87
CA GLU A 110 -0.08 16.85 17.95
C GLU A 110 -0.32 15.53 18.68
N PHE A 111 -0.49 14.42 17.94
CA PHE A 111 -0.63 13.09 18.53
C PHE A 111 0.50 12.79 19.50
N PHE A 112 1.76 12.91 19.06
CA PHE A 112 2.91 12.62 19.91
C PHE A 112 3.02 13.60 21.06
N SER A 113 2.65 14.88 20.89
CA SER A 113 2.60 15.85 21.97
C SER A 113 1.59 15.44 23.05
N GLN A 114 0.42 14.93 22.67
CA GLN A 114 -0.62 14.49 23.62
C GLN A 114 -0.17 13.26 24.42
N ILE A 115 0.31 12.20 23.74
CA ILE A 115 0.68 10.93 24.40
C ILE A 115 1.98 11.03 25.23
N THR A 116 2.76 12.08 25.04
CA THR A 116 4.00 12.31 25.81
C THR A 116 3.92 13.48 26.77
N ALA A 117 2.75 14.11 26.95
CA ALA A 117 2.57 15.30 27.77
C ALA A 117 3.04 15.11 29.22
N ASP A 118 2.77 13.95 29.81
CA ASP A 118 3.13 13.60 31.21
C ASP A 118 4.50 12.92 31.32
N ARG A 119 5.26 12.84 30.22
CA ARG A 119 6.57 12.17 30.17
C ARG A 119 7.70 13.19 30.05
N LYS A 120 8.77 13.00 30.80
CA LYS A 120 10.02 13.75 30.59
C LYS A 120 10.79 13.17 29.43
N MET A 121 10.42 13.57 28.18
CA MET A 121 11.10 13.10 26.97
C MET A 121 12.32 13.98 26.66
N THR A 122 13.44 13.35 26.34
CA THR A 122 14.68 14.03 25.91
C THR A 122 14.85 14.03 24.39
N TYR A 123 13.87 13.50 23.65
CA TYR A 123 13.89 13.36 22.20
C TYR A 123 12.49 13.60 21.62
N ASP A 124 12.45 14.01 20.36
CA ASP A 124 11.20 14.29 19.64
C ASP A 124 10.68 13.01 18.95
N CYS A 125 9.60 12.44 19.50
CA CYS A 125 8.93 11.26 18.95
C CYS A 125 8.40 11.48 17.53
N TYR A 126 7.87 12.66 17.22
CA TYR A 126 7.41 13.00 15.89
C TYR A 126 8.55 12.99 14.88
N ASN A 127 9.69 13.58 15.25
CA ASN A 127 10.86 13.60 14.39
C ASN A 127 11.39 12.19 14.09
N ILE A 128 11.46 11.32 15.10
CA ILE A 128 11.85 9.92 14.92
C ILE A 128 10.86 9.20 14.00
N ASN A 129 9.55 9.35 14.26
CA ASN A 129 8.50 8.69 13.46
C ASN A 129 8.58 9.05 11.98
N ARG A 130 8.72 10.34 11.65
CA ARG A 130 8.76 10.77 10.25
C ARG A 130 10.01 10.27 9.54
N PHE A 131 11.20 10.30 10.14
CA PHE A 131 12.40 9.78 9.49
C PHE A 131 12.42 8.25 9.37
N LEU A 132 11.85 7.51 10.31
CA LEU A 132 11.66 6.07 10.17
C LEU A 132 10.66 5.75 9.04
N THR A 133 9.62 6.57 8.87
CA THR A 133 8.65 6.45 7.78
C THR A 133 9.29 6.75 6.43
N TYR A 134 10.04 7.86 6.31
CA TYR A 134 10.74 8.20 5.06
C TYR A 134 11.79 7.16 4.70
N ALA A 135 12.58 6.72 5.67
CA ALA A 135 13.57 5.69 5.44
C ALA A 135 12.94 4.38 4.93
N ARG A 136 11.75 4.03 5.43
CA ARG A 136 11.05 2.82 4.98
C ARG A 136 10.67 2.89 3.50
N ILE A 137 10.36 4.08 2.97
CA ILE A 137 10.02 4.30 1.56
C ILE A 137 11.27 4.46 0.70
N LEU A 138 12.22 5.28 1.17
CA LEU A 138 13.35 5.75 0.36
C LEU A 138 14.60 4.87 0.45
N ASP A 139 14.96 4.42 1.65
CA ASP A 139 16.17 3.59 1.90
C ASP A 139 15.86 2.58 3.01
N PRO A 140 15.05 1.53 2.70
CA PRO A 140 14.58 0.58 3.70
C PRO A 140 15.74 -0.25 4.27
N ARG A 141 16.03 -0.06 5.56
CA ARG A 141 17.10 -0.72 6.32
C ARG A 141 16.60 -1.18 7.69
N SER A 142 17.47 -1.86 8.43
CA SER A 142 17.26 -2.08 9.86
C SER A 142 17.20 -0.74 10.61
N LYS A 143 16.66 -0.71 11.82
CA LYS A 143 16.61 0.53 12.63
C LYS A 143 18.00 1.12 12.87
N TYR A 144 19.00 0.26 13.08
CA TYR A 144 20.40 0.69 13.19
C TYR A 144 20.92 1.27 11.85
N GLY A 145 20.67 0.59 10.74
CA GLY A 145 21.08 1.08 9.42
C GLY A 145 20.40 2.39 9.04
N THR A 146 19.14 2.59 9.43
CA THR A 146 18.44 3.88 9.26
C THR A 146 19.10 4.97 10.09
N TRP A 147 19.41 4.70 11.37
CA TRP A 147 20.10 5.65 12.25
C TRP A 147 21.47 6.05 11.71
N ASP A 148 22.27 5.09 11.24
CA ASP A 148 23.61 5.33 10.67
C ASP A 148 23.56 6.20 9.40
N ARG A 149 22.41 6.27 8.73
CA ARG A 149 22.18 7.00 7.48
C ARG A 149 21.40 8.31 7.64
N LEU A 150 21.10 8.77 8.86
CA LEU A 150 20.34 10.01 9.09
C LEU A 150 21.00 11.24 8.42
N ALA A 151 22.32 11.27 8.35
CA ALA A 151 23.06 12.35 7.68
C ALA A 151 22.82 12.42 6.16
N SER A 152 22.21 11.38 5.54
CA SER A 152 21.84 11.39 4.12
C SER A 152 20.55 12.16 3.82
N TYR A 153 19.87 12.69 4.82
CA TYR A 153 18.71 13.56 4.65
C TYR A 153 19.12 15.03 4.73
N TYR A 154 18.46 15.88 3.97
CA TYR A 154 18.76 17.32 3.95
C TYR A 154 18.69 17.99 5.33
N GLU A 155 17.72 17.60 6.17
CA GLU A 155 17.56 18.12 7.54
C GLU A 155 18.65 17.64 8.51
N LYS A 156 19.32 16.54 8.22
CA LYS A 156 20.30 15.91 9.11
C LYS A 156 19.77 15.74 10.54
N PRO A 157 18.69 14.96 10.74
CA PRO A 157 18.09 14.80 12.05
C PRO A 157 19.10 14.22 13.05
N ASP A 158 19.06 14.74 14.26
CA ASP A 158 19.98 14.36 15.34
C ASP A 158 19.20 13.71 16.48
N PHE A 159 19.21 12.37 16.52
CA PHE A 159 18.73 11.55 17.64
C PHE A 159 19.54 10.26 17.74
N ALA A 160 19.76 9.78 18.96
CA ALA A 160 20.53 8.59 19.21
C ALA A 160 19.76 7.31 18.85
N TYR A 161 20.47 6.22 18.53
CA TYR A 161 19.87 4.92 18.25
C TYR A 161 18.96 4.42 19.39
N GLN A 162 19.37 4.62 20.65
CA GLN A 162 18.56 4.27 21.82
C GLN A 162 17.21 5.02 21.87
N HIS A 163 17.12 6.24 21.30
CA HIS A 163 15.88 6.99 21.23
C HIS A 163 14.89 6.33 20.27
N ILE A 164 15.39 5.70 19.18
CA ILE A 164 14.54 4.89 18.28
C ILE A 164 13.93 3.72 19.03
N MET A 165 14.70 2.99 19.84
CA MET A 165 14.20 1.84 20.59
C MET A 165 13.13 2.25 21.60
N ARG A 166 13.37 3.31 22.38
CA ARG A 166 12.40 3.86 23.34
C ARG A 166 11.16 4.43 22.66
N PHE A 167 11.33 5.04 21.48
CA PHE A 167 10.21 5.51 20.67
C PHE A 167 9.31 4.34 20.22
N MET A 168 9.91 3.21 19.85
CA MET A 168 9.14 2.02 19.45
C MET A 168 8.29 1.49 20.60
N ASP A 169 8.82 1.51 21.83
CA ASP A 169 8.09 1.11 23.02
C ASP A 169 6.89 2.05 23.25
N VAL A 170 7.09 3.38 23.17
CA VAL A 170 6.00 4.39 23.26
C VAL A 170 4.95 4.22 22.15
N LEU A 171 5.38 3.91 20.94
CA LEU A 171 4.47 3.75 19.81
C LEU A 171 3.57 2.52 19.96
N GLU A 172 4.10 1.43 20.50
CA GLU A 172 3.35 0.21 20.76
C GLU A 172 2.30 0.40 21.86
N GLU A 173 2.66 1.04 22.97
CA GLU A 173 1.73 1.37 24.07
C GLU A 173 0.45 2.06 23.56
N HIS A 174 0.53 2.82 22.48
CA HIS A 174 -0.57 3.56 21.87
C HIS A 174 -1.03 2.98 20.51
N TYR A 175 -0.87 1.67 20.32
CA TYR A 175 -1.11 0.98 19.03
C TYR A 175 -2.46 1.33 18.40
N ASN A 176 -3.55 1.14 19.12
CA ASN A 176 -4.91 1.36 18.59
C ASN A 176 -5.25 2.85 18.44
N ASP A 177 -4.77 3.69 19.35
CA ASP A 177 -4.96 5.14 19.28
C ASP A 177 -4.24 5.73 18.07
N TYR A 178 -3.03 5.23 17.80
CA TYR A 178 -2.23 5.64 16.65
C TYR A 178 -2.91 5.28 15.33
N LEU A 179 -3.39 4.05 15.16
CA LEU A 179 -4.15 3.63 13.97
C LEU A 179 -5.43 4.45 13.79
N THR A 180 -6.17 4.69 14.88
CA THR A 180 -7.38 5.51 14.87
C THR A 180 -7.07 6.96 14.47
N TRP A 181 -5.97 7.53 15.00
CA TRP A 181 -5.51 8.86 14.64
C TRP A 181 -5.17 8.96 13.16
N LEU A 182 -4.34 8.05 12.66
CA LEU A 182 -3.95 8.00 11.25
C LEU A 182 -5.16 7.92 10.32
N TYR A 183 -6.15 7.07 10.63
CA TYR A 183 -7.36 6.99 9.85
C TYR A 183 -8.10 8.34 9.85
N LYS A 184 -8.39 8.90 11.02
CA LYS A 184 -9.11 10.18 11.14
C LYS A 184 -8.41 11.30 10.39
N GLN A 185 -7.11 11.47 10.58
CA GLN A 185 -6.36 12.54 9.94
C GLN A 185 -6.15 12.32 8.44
N SER A 186 -6.15 11.08 7.97
CA SER A 186 -6.07 10.81 6.53
C SER A 186 -7.24 11.41 5.73
N SER A 187 -8.37 11.68 6.39
CA SER A 187 -9.52 12.38 5.80
C SER A 187 -9.25 13.86 5.50
N ASN A 188 -8.24 14.46 6.14
CA ASN A 188 -7.77 15.82 5.83
C ASN A 188 -6.94 15.85 4.54
N VAL A 189 -6.34 14.71 4.18
CA VAL A 189 -5.50 14.58 2.99
C VAL A 189 -6.35 14.31 1.76
N ILE A 190 -7.34 13.40 1.90
CA ILE A 190 -8.19 12.95 0.81
C ILE A 190 -9.55 12.50 1.33
N SER A 191 -10.59 12.62 0.51
CA SER A 191 -11.91 12.07 0.84
C SER A 191 -11.84 10.54 0.89
N ARG A 192 -12.10 9.95 2.08
CA ARG A 192 -12.11 8.51 2.30
C ARG A 192 -13.43 7.90 1.82
N GLN A 193 -13.35 6.75 1.17
CA GLN A 193 -14.51 6.04 0.62
C GLN A 193 -14.63 4.67 1.31
N THR A 194 -15.34 4.64 2.44
CA THR A 194 -15.45 3.46 3.32
C THR A 194 -16.75 2.67 3.13
N SER A 195 -17.55 2.98 2.10
CA SER A 195 -18.76 2.20 1.76
C SER A 195 -18.45 0.76 1.35
N VAL A 196 -17.26 0.51 0.83
CA VAL A 196 -16.68 -0.81 0.61
C VAL A 196 -15.33 -0.88 1.28
N MET A 197 -15.10 -1.95 2.03
CA MET A 197 -13.81 -2.22 2.65
C MET A 197 -13.29 -3.61 2.25
N TYR A 198 -12.06 -3.64 1.78
CA TYR A 198 -11.36 -4.86 1.40
C TYR A 198 -10.52 -5.36 2.56
N TYR A 199 -10.58 -6.66 2.81
CA TYR A 199 -9.78 -7.31 3.83
C TYR A 199 -9.00 -8.48 3.24
N ASP A 200 -7.73 -8.58 3.61
CA ASP A 200 -6.89 -9.73 3.31
C ASP A 200 -5.79 -9.88 4.36
N CYS A 201 -5.18 -11.05 4.40
CA CYS A 201 -4.08 -11.38 5.29
C CYS A 201 -2.83 -11.74 4.51
N THR A 202 -1.69 -11.43 5.12
CA THR A 202 -0.39 -11.90 4.63
C THR A 202 0.55 -12.17 5.78
N ASN A 203 1.62 -12.94 5.52
CA ASN A 203 2.61 -13.21 6.54
C ASN A 203 3.99 -12.65 6.20
N PHE A 204 4.76 -12.39 7.26
CA PHE A 204 6.13 -11.93 7.19
C PHE A 204 7.01 -12.89 7.98
N TYR A 205 8.13 -13.29 7.42
CA TYR A 205 9.04 -14.24 8.06
C TYR A 205 10.15 -13.53 8.86
N PHE A 206 10.71 -14.28 9.80
CA PHE A 206 11.85 -13.87 10.61
C PHE A 206 13.10 -14.64 10.20
N GLU A 207 14.27 -14.01 10.32
CA GLU A 207 15.58 -14.66 10.15
C GLU A 207 16.01 -15.48 11.40
N THR A 208 15.08 -16.11 12.07
CA THR A 208 15.33 -16.95 13.25
C THR A 208 14.54 -18.24 13.14
N GLU A 209 15.10 -19.32 13.69
CA GLU A 209 14.43 -20.62 13.76
C GLU A 209 13.65 -20.82 15.06
N LYS A 210 13.81 -19.92 16.06
CA LYS A 210 13.11 -20.03 17.34
C LYS A 210 11.78 -19.28 17.30
N PRO A 211 10.63 -19.97 17.57
CA PRO A 211 9.36 -19.32 17.83
C PRO A 211 9.41 -18.60 19.18
N ASP A 212 8.40 -17.77 19.45
CA ASP A 212 8.20 -17.20 20.78
C ASP A 212 7.58 -18.24 21.72
N ASP A 213 7.94 -18.15 22.99
CA ASP A 213 7.34 -18.95 24.05
C ASP A 213 5.89 -18.51 24.33
N GLU A 214 5.13 -19.39 24.96
CA GLU A 214 3.82 -19.03 25.51
C GLU A 214 4.03 -18.21 26.79
N TYR A 215 3.17 -17.24 27.03
CA TYR A 215 3.17 -16.43 28.25
C TYR A 215 1.75 -16.27 28.80
N ILE A 216 1.67 -16.02 30.09
CA ILE A 216 0.38 -15.79 30.75
C ILE A 216 0.11 -14.28 30.74
N ASP A 217 -1.02 -13.87 30.18
CA ASP A 217 -1.47 -12.50 30.23
C ASP A 217 -1.72 -12.10 31.71
N PRO A 218 -1.03 -11.08 32.23
CA PRO A 218 -1.14 -10.72 33.64
C PRO A 218 -2.51 -10.12 34.01
N VAL A 219 -3.29 -9.69 33.02
CA VAL A 219 -4.61 -9.06 33.23
C VAL A 219 -5.73 -10.10 33.14
N THR A 220 -5.69 -10.94 32.09
CA THR A 220 -6.77 -11.92 31.82
C THR A 220 -6.47 -13.29 32.40
N GLY A 221 -5.22 -13.62 32.70
CA GLY A 221 -4.77 -14.96 33.10
C GLY A 221 -4.77 -15.99 31.96
N GLU A 222 -5.01 -15.57 30.73
CA GLU A 222 -5.01 -16.44 29.57
C GLU A 222 -3.57 -16.77 29.11
N ILE A 223 -3.39 -18.00 28.62
CA ILE A 223 -2.13 -18.39 27.99
C ILE A 223 -2.12 -17.87 26.55
N LEU A 224 -1.27 -16.89 26.30
CA LEU A 224 -1.08 -16.27 25.00
C LEU A 224 0.19 -16.78 24.34
N LYS A 225 0.19 -16.80 23.02
CA LYS A 225 1.37 -17.11 22.21
C LYS A 225 2.00 -15.82 21.72
N GLY A 226 3.32 -15.75 21.75
CA GLY A 226 4.04 -14.67 21.12
C GLY A 226 3.82 -14.64 19.60
N LEU A 227 4.16 -13.55 18.97
CA LEU A 227 3.85 -13.29 17.55
C LEU A 227 4.59 -14.22 16.59
N ARG A 228 5.85 -14.57 16.91
CA ARG A 228 6.67 -15.45 16.05
C ARG A 228 6.28 -16.90 16.29
N GLN A 229 5.53 -17.46 15.36
CA GLN A 229 5.12 -18.86 15.41
C GLN A 229 5.34 -19.54 14.07
N TYR A 230 5.60 -20.85 14.09
CA TYR A 230 5.56 -21.64 12.88
C TYR A 230 4.13 -21.76 12.37
N GLY A 231 3.92 -21.42 11.11
CA GLY A 231 2.62 -21.46 10.44
C GLY A 231 2.77 -21.75 8.95
N TYR A 232 1.68 -21.61 8.21
CA TYR A 232 1.70 -21.76 6.76
C TYR A 232 2.35 -20.55 6.11
N SER A 233 3.63 -20.68 5.73
CA SER A 233 4.35 -19.63 5.02
C SER A 233 3.86 -19.54 3.57
N LYS A 234 3.30 -18.38 3.17
CA LYS A 234 2.92 -18.11 1.76
C LYS A 234 4.13 -18.12 0.81
N GLU A 235 5.35 -18.08 1.36
CA GLU A 235 6.62 -18.10 0.63
C GLU A 235 7.35 -19.45 0.73
N HIS A 236 6.71 -20.43 1.37
CA HIS A 236 7.28 -21.78 1.60
C HIS A 236 8.63 -21.78 2.34
N ARG A 237 8.83 -20.81 3.24
CA ARG A 237 10.02 -20.73 4.09
C ARG A 237 9.84 -21.53 5.38
N PRO A 238 10.92 -22.17 5.89
CA PRO A 238 10.86 -22.95 7.13
C PRO A 238 10.96 -22.09 8.39
N ASN A 239 10.94 -20.78 8.28
CA ASN A 239 11.12 -19.84 9.39
C ASN A 239 9.78 -19.55 10.09
N PRO A 240 9.80 -19.16 11.39
CA PRO A 240 8.63 -18.59 12.03
C PRO A 240 8.14 -17.34 11.30
N ILE A 241 6.84 -17.11 11.36
CA ILE A 241 6.16 -16.01 10.70
C ILE A 241 5.29 -15.25 11.69
N VAL A 242 4.89 -14.05 11.32
CA VAL A 242 3.80 -13.27 11.92
C VAL A 242 2.73 -13.07 10.85
N GLU A 243 1.47 -13.21 11.24
CA GLU A 243 0.32 -12.98 10.36
C GLU A 243 -0.15 -11.53 10.50
N MET A 244 -0.36 -10.84 9.37
CA MET A 244 -0.85 -9.47 9.31
C MET A 244 -2.16 -9.42 8.55
N GLY A 245 -3.22 -8.92 9.18
CA GLY A 245 -4.46 -8.53 8.53
C GLY A 245 -4.48 -7.05 8.21
N LEU A 246 -5.00 -6.69 7.04
CA LEU A 246 -5.11 -5.30 6.57
C LEU A 246 -6.52 -5.03 6.08
N PHE A 247 -7.13 -3.92 6.54
CA PHE A 247 -8.28 -3.32 5.89
C PHE A 247 -7.87 -2.12 5.07
N MET A 248 -8.42 -2.01 3.87
CA MET A 248 -8.31 -0.80 3.03
C MET A 248 -9.68 -0.36 2.54
N ASP A 249 -9.82 0.91 2.20
CA ASP A 249 -11.04 1.48 1.65
C ASP A 249 -11.17 1.25 0.14
N GLN A 250 -12.26 1.73 -0.45
CA GLN A 250 -12.58 1.57 -1.88
C GLN A 250 -11.55 2.20 -2.83
N ARG A 251 -10.72 3.12 -2.30
CA ARG A 251 -9.64 3.78 -3.05
C ARG A 251 -8.28 3.07 -2.88
N GLY A 252 -8.24 1.94 -2.19
CA GLY A 252 -7.00 1.21 -1.92
C GLY A 252 -6.13 1.85 -0.84
N ILE A 253 -6.70 2.71 0.00
CA ILE A 253 -5.97 3.38 1.08
C ILE A 253 -6.17 2.61 2.38
N PRO A 254 -5.09 2.27 3.13
CA PRO A 254 -5.19 1.55 4.40
C PRO A 254 -6.13 2.23 5.41
N VAL A 255 -6.95 1.44 6.09
CA VAL A 255 -7.88 1.89 7.14
C VAL A 255 -7.38 1.49 8.52
N SER A 256 -7.01 0.22 8.68
CA SER A 256 -6.44 -0.33 9.91
C SER A 256 -5.74 -1.66 9.64
N MET A 257 -4.94 -2.12 10.59
CA MET A 257 -4.26 -3.40 10.54
C MET A 257 -4.30 -4.12 11.89
N CYS A 258 -4.06 -5.44 11.86
CA CYS A 258 -3.80 -6.24 13.06
C CYS A 258 -2.63 -7.19 12.83
N LEU A 259 -2.03 -7.64 13.93
CA LEU A 259 -0.99 -8.66 13.93
C LEU A 259 -1.42 -9.83 14.80
N HIS A 260 -1.16 -11.02 14.33
CA HIS A 260 -1.48 -12.27 15.03
C HIS A 260 -0.28 -13.23 15.00
N PRO A 261 -0.20 -14.18 15.96
CA PRO A 261 0.75 -15.26 15.88
C PRO A 261 0.70 -15.98 14.53
N GLY A 262 1.86 -16.37 14.01
CA GLY A 262 1.97 -16.94 12.67
C GLY A 262 1.24 -18.27 12.45
N ASN A 263 0.75 -18.92 13.50
CA ASN A 263 -0.10 -20.11 13.45
C ASN A 263 -1.60 -19.81 13.64
N THR A 264 -1.99 -18.54 13.65
CA THR A 264 -3.40 -18.13 13.75
C THR A 264 -4.11 -18.41 12.42
N SER A 265 -5.33 -18.94 12.48
CA SER A 265 -6.18 -19.06 11.29
C SER A 265 -6.59 -17.67 10.78
N GLU A 266 -6.32 -17.38 9.51
CA GLU A 266 -6.70 -16.11 8.88
C GLU A 266 -8.20 -15.77 9.08
N GLN A 267 -9.08 -16.79 9.16
CA GLN A 267 -10.52 -16.60 9.35
C GLN A 267 -10.91 -16.04 10.72
N LEU A 268 -10.03 -16.16 11.73
CA LEU A 268 -10.25 -15.60 13.06
C LEU A 268 -9.82 -14.14 13.19
N THR A 269 -9.05 -13.62 12.24
CA THR A 269 -8.43 -12.30 12.32
C THR A 269 -9.34 -11.18 11.87
N ALA A 270 -10.26 -11.44 10.93
CA ALA A 270 -11.11 -10.42 10.31
C ALA A 270 -12.11 -9.78 11.28
N VAL A 271 -12.92 -10.59 11.97
CA VAL A 271 -14.03 -10.09 12.80
C VAL A 271 -13.56 -9.23 13.97
N PRO A 272 -12.50 -9.58 14.73
CA PRO A 272 -11.98 -8.71 15.78
C PRO A 272 -11.58 -7.33 15.28
N LEU A 273 -10.77 -7.27 14.20
CA LEU A 273 -10.36 -6.00 13.62
C LEU A 273 -11.54 -5.21 13.05
N GLU A 274 -12.50 -5.90 12.43
CA GLU A 274 -13.70 -5.29 11.90
C GLU A 274 -14.56 -4.63 12.99
N ARG A 275 -14.65 -5.25 14.18
CA ARG A 275 -15.33 -4.66 15.35
C ARG A 275 -14.67 -3.34 15.78
N GLU A 276 -13.34 -3.27 15.80
CA GLU A 276 -12.64 -2.03 16.12
C GLU A 276 -12.88 -0.96 15.05
N ILE A 277 -12.92 -1.33 13.77
CA ILE A 277 -13.26 -0.41 12.69
C ILE A 277 -14.70 0.09 12.80
N VAL A 278 -15.66 -0.78 13.10
CA VAL A 278 -17.07 -0.37 13.32
C VAL A 278 -17.18 0.65 14.45
N LYS A 279 -16.44 0.47 15.56
CA LYS A 279 -16.36 1.46 16.65
C LYS A 279 -15.74 2.76 16.18
N MET A 280 -14.60 2.69 15.47
CA MET A 280 -13.87 3.85 14.94
C MET A 280 -14.73 4.67 13.98
N LEU A 281 -15.54 4.02 13.17
CA LEU A 281 -16.47 4.62 12.20
C LEU A 281 -17.85 4.96 12.80
N LYS A 282 -18.02 4.88 14.15
CA LYS A 282 -19.27 5.18 14.86
C LYS A 282 -20.49 4.38 14.35
N GLY A 283 -20.30 3.10 14.06
CA GLY A 283 -21.35 2.21 13.60
C GLY A 283 -21.70 2.32 12.11
N ALA A 284 -20.80 2.88 11.29
CA ALA A 284 -21.02 2.99 9.85
C ALA A 284 -21.26 1.63 9.18
N GLN A 285 -22.15 1.62 8.22
CA GLN A 285 -22.44 0.47 7.38
C GLN A 285 -21.46 0.43 6.22
N PHE A 286 -20.95 -0.76 5.88
CA PHE A 286 -20.09 -0.96 4.74
C PHE A 286 -20.22 -2.37 4.18
N VAL A 287 -19.72 -2.56 2.97
CA VAL A 287 -19.62 -3.86 2.31
C VAL A 287 -18.24 -4.44 2.59
N TYR A 288 -18.20 -5.57 3.29
CA TYR A 288 -16.96 -6.36 3.47
C TYR A 288 -16.62 -7.11 2.20
N CYS A 289 -15.40 -6.96 1.68
CA CYS A 289 -14.97 -7.65 0.48
C CYS A 289 -13.66 -8.43 0.72
N SER A 290 -13.65 -9.74 0.45
CA SER A 290 -12.49 -10.59 0.66
C SER A 290 -12.39 -11.76 -0.33
N ASP A 291 -11.31 -12.53 -0.22
CA ASP A 291 -11.13 -13.76 -0.98
C ASP A 291 -11.91 -14.95 -0.39
N ALA A 292 -11.77 -16.13 -1.02
CA ALA A 292 -12.45 -17.36 -0.61
C ALA A 292 -11.92 -17.92 0.73
N GLY A 293 -10.67 -17.62 1.10
CA GLY A 293 -10.06 -18.03 2.36
C GLY A 293 -10.70 -17.30 3.55
N LEU A 294 -11.13 -16.08 3.35
CA LEU A 294 -11.69 -15.17 4.35
C LEU A 294 -13.21 -15.01 4.25
N GLY A 295 -13.89 -15.97 3.61
CA GLY A 295 -15.36 -16.00 3.45
C GLY A 295 -16.02 -17.09 4.27
N SER A 296 -15.61 -17.34 5.53
CA SER A 296 -16.22 -18.33 6.41
C SER A 296 -17.66 -17.97 6.80
N TYR A 297 -18.40 -18.96 7.31
CA TYR A 297 -19.78 -18.72 7.78
C TYR A 297 -19.85 -17.61 8.85
N ASN A 298 -18.93 -17.60 9.80
CA ASN A 298 -18.92 -16.60 10.88
C ASN A 298 -18.72 -15.18 10.35
N ILE A 299 -17.82 -15.01 9.37
CA ILE A 299 -17.58 -13.71 8.72
C ILE A 299 -18.81 -13.25 7.95
N ARG A 300 -19.43 -14.13 7.13
CA ARG A 300 -20.66 -13.80 6.39
C ARG A 300 -21.80 -13.45 7.33
N LYS A 301 -22.00 -14.23 8.39
CA LYS A 301 -23.01 -13.99 9.41
C LYS A 301 -22.80 -12.64 10.10
N PHE A 302 -21.58 -12.32 10.50
CA PHE A 302 -21.25 -11.03 11.12
C PHE A 302 -21.56 -9.86 10.17
N ASN A 303 -21.22 -10.02 8.89
CA ASN A 303 -21.46 -9.02 7.85
C ASN A 303 -22.88 -9.03 7.26
N SER A 304 -23.79 -9.82 7.82
CA SER A 304 -25.22 -9.76 7.53
C SER A 304 -26.02 -9.05 8.62
N LEU A 305 -25.33 -8.50 9.63
CA LEU A 305 -25.95 -7.82 10.77
C LEU A 305 -25.70 -6.31 10.70
N GLY A 306 -26.61 -5.51 11.27
CA GLY A 306 -26.44 -4.07 11.43
C GLY A 306 -26.38 -3.29 10.11
N GLY A 307 -27.05 -3.75 9.07
CA GLY A 307 -27.06 -3.09 7.75
C GLY A 307 -25.75 -3.24 6.95
N ARG A 308 -24.82 -4.09 7.39
CA ARG A 308 -23.61 -4.43 6.64
C ARG A 308 -23.91 -5.47 5.57
N ALA A 309 -23.02 -5.57 4.61
CA ALA A 309 -23.09 -6.57 3.56
C ALA A 309 -21.70 -7.19 3.30
N PHE A 310 -21.68 -8.26 2.53
CA PHE A 310 -20.43 -8.91 2.13
C PHE A 310 -20.39 -9.23 0.64
N ILE A 311 -19.19 -9.25 0.09
CA ILE A 311 -18.85 -9.76 -1.23
C ILE A 311 -17.62 -10.65 -1.03
N VAL A 312 -17.76 -11.96 -1.20
CA VAL A 312 -16.66 -12.90 -0.98
C VAL A 312 -16.52 -13.85 -2.16
N THR A 313 -15.30 -14.16 -2.54
CA THR A 313 -15.07 -15.20 -3.55
C THR A 313 -15.57 -16.54 -3.04
N GLN A 314 -16.29 -17.29 -3.86
CA GLN A 314 -16.81 -18.62 -3.54
C GLN A 314 -16.14 -19.69 -4.40
N SER A 315 -15.54 -20.69 -3.75
CA SER A 315 -14.98 -21.82 -4.48
C SER A 315 -16.09 -22.71 -5.02
N ILE A 316 -16.21 -22.81 -6.34
CA ILE A 316 -17.20 -23.66 -7.02
C ILE A 316 -16.97 -25.14 -6.69
N LYS A 317 -15.72 -25.57 -6.51
CA LYS A 317 -15.37 -26.96 -6.15
C LYS A 317 -16.00 -27.42 -4.83
N LYS A 318 -16.31 -26.49 -3.92
CA LYS A 318 -16.88 -26.78 -2.60
C LYS A 318 -18.41 -26.79 -2.58
N LEU A 319 -19.06 -26.37 -3.65
CA LEU A 319 -20.52 -26.33 -3.73
C LEU A 319 -21.14 -27.74 -3.76
N SER A 320 -22.40 -27.85 -3.36
CA SER A 320 -23.20 -29.06 -3.57
C SER A 320 -23.32 -29.39 -5.06
N ASP A 321 -23.61 -30.64 -5.37
CA ASP A 321 -23.71 -31.05 -6.76
C ASP A 321 -24.88 -30.36 -7.48
N VAL A 322 -25.98 -30.10 -6.77
CA VAL A 322 -27.12 -29.32 -7.29
C VAL A 322 -26.70 -27.94 -7.77
N LEU A 323 -25.91 -27.22 -6.99
CA LEU A 323 -25.42 -25.89 -7.41
C LEU A 323 -24.38 -25.99 -8.52
N LYS A 324 -23.53 -27.03 -8.54
CA LYS A 324 -22.60 -27.26 -9.63
C LYS A 324 -23.32 -27.56 -10.94
N GLU A 325 -24.35 -28.42 -10.92
CA GLU A 325 -25.20 -28.70 -12.09
C GLU A 325 -25.81 -27.41 -12.61
N ALA A 326 -26.46 -26.60 -11.76
CA ALA A 326 -27.05 -25.33 -12.14
C ALA A 326 -26.03 -24.36 -12.78
N ILE A 327 -24.75 -24.43 -12.38
CA ILE A 327 -23.67 -23.64 -12.97
C ILE A 327 -23.27 -24.20 -14.35
N PHE A 328 -23.11 -25.52 -14.47
CA PHE A 328 -22.54 -26.14 -15.67
C PHE A 328 -23.58 -26.42 -16.78
N GLU A 329 -24.88 -26.45 -16.45
CA GLU A 329 -25.97 -26.62 -17.42
C GLU A 329 -25.97 -25.57 -18.55
N GLY A 330 -25.26 -24.45 -18.33
CA GLY A 330 -24.95 -23.48 -19.39
C GLY A 330 -26.09 -22.62 -19.89
N GLY A 331 -27.30 -22.79 -19.35
CA GLY A 331 -28.47 -21.94 -19.63
C GLY A 331 -28.51 -20.70 -18.72
N ASP A 332 -29.34 -19.73 -19.12
CA ASP A 332 -29.63 -18.48 -18.37
C ASP A 332 -28.41 -17.57 -18.08
N TYR A 333 -27.35 -17.71 -18.84
CA TYR A 333 -26.23 -16.77 -18.80
C TYR A 333 -26.51 -15.54 -19.66
N ARG A 334 -25.98 -14.40 -19.24
CA ARG A 334 -26.04 -13.12 -19.95
C ARG A 334 -24.64 -12.53 -20.08
N LEU A 335 -24.41 -11.77 -21.13
CA LEU A 335 -23.15 -11.02 -21.27
C LEU A 335 -23.10 -9.87 -20.27
N LEU A 336 -21.92 -9.64 -19.68
CA LEU A 336 -21.74 -8.60 -18.69
C LEU A 336 -21.81 -7.19 -19.31
N SER A 337 -21.47 -7.05 -20.60
CA SER A 337 -21.48 -5.76 -21.30
C SER A 337 -22.90 -5.21 -21.53
N ASP A 338 -23.82 -6.01 -22.07
CA ASP A 338 -25.11 -5.56 -22.59
C ASP A 338 -26.33 -6.36 -22.13
N ASP A 339 -26.15 -7.37 -21.25
CA ASP A 339 -27.19 -8.30 -20.78
C ASP A 339 -27.79 -9.21 -21.86
N ALA A 340 -27.17 -9.30 -23.02
CA ALA A 340 -27.62 -10.21 -24.07
C ALA A 340 -27.54 -11.68 -23.58
N PRO A 341 -28.58 -12.51 -23.86
CA PRO A 341 -28.55 -13.91 -23.49
C PRO A 341 -27.44 -14.64 -24.25
N VAL A 342 -26.73 -15.51 -23.57
CA VAL A 342 -25.61 -16.29 -24.15
C VAL A 342 -25.53 -17.65 -23.45
N THR A 343 -25.12 -18.68 -24.17
CA THR A 343 -24.84 -20.00 -23.61
C THR A 343 -23.33 -20.18 -23.37
N ILE A 344 -22.97 -21.03 -22.40
CA ILE A 344 -21.58 -21.40 -22.17
C ILE A 344 -20.97 -22.11 -23.38
N ALA A 345 -21.75 -22.90 -24.12
CA ALA A 345 -21.29 -23.52 -25.36
C ALA A 345 -20.86 -22.45 -26.39
N GLN A 346 -21.72 -21.45 -26.62
CA GLN A 346 -21.36 -20.33 -27.51
C GLN A 346 -20.08 -19.64 -27.05
N MET A 347 -19.92 -19.37 -25.73
CA MET A 347 -18.70 -18.76 -25.18
C MET A 347 -17.44 -19.64 -25.34
N LYS A 348 -17.59 -20.96 -25.50
CA LYS A 348 -16.45 -21.90 -25.67
C LYS A 348 -16.08 -22.12 -27.15
N GLU A 349 -16.99 -21.93 -28.07
CA GLU A 349 -16.86 -22.40 -29.47
C GLU A 349 -16.59 -21.30 -30.50
N PHE A 350 -16.80 -19.99 -30.14
CA PHE A 350 -16.55 -18.92 -31.12
C PHE A 350 -15.06 -18.84 -31.52
N ASP A 351 -14.82 -18.47 -32.78
CA ASP A 351 -13.47 -18.20 -33.26
C ASP A 351 -12.96 -16.85 -32.75
N ARG A 352 -12.01 -16.90 -31.79
CA ARG A 352 -11.45 -15.71 -31.13
C ARG A 352 -10.60 -14.81 -32.04
N PHE A 353 -10.18 -15.30 -33.21
CA PHE A 353 -9.32 -14.55 -34.13
C PHE A 353 -10.13 -13.72 -35.12
N LYS A 354 -11.43 -13.91 -35.21
CA LYS A 354 -12.31 -13.07 -36.00
C LYS A 354 -12.48 -11.71 -35.30
N GLU A 355 -12.37 -10.63 -36.06
CA GLU A 355 -12.45 -9.25 -35.56
C GLU A 355 -13.80 -9.00 -34.85
N GLU A 356 -14.90 -9.50 -35.38
CA GLU A 356 -16.25 -9.44 -34.81
C GLU A 356 -16.35 -10.05 -33.39
N ASN A 357 -15.50 -11.02 -33.07
CA ASN A 357 -15.49 -11.75 -31.79
C ASN A 357 -14.51 -11.19 -30.75
N LEU A 358 -13.73 -10.17 -31.08
CA LEU A 358 -12.73 -9.61 -30.16
C LEU A 358 -13.37 -9.00 -28.91
N LEU A 359 -14.54 -8.40 -29.02
CA LEU A 359 -15.29 -7.87 -27.88
C LEU A 359 -15.80 -9.01 -27.01
N LEU A 360 -16.41 -10.03 -27.61
CA LEU A 360 -16.90 -11.21 -26.93
C LEU A 360 -15.77 -11.97 -26.19
N TYR A 361 -14.58 -12.02 -26.74
CA TYR A 361 -13.41 -12.65 -26.12
C TYR A 361 -12.95 -11.92 -24.84
N LYS A 362 -13.20 -10.61 -24.76
CA LYS A 362 -12.89 -9.78 -23.58
C LYS A 362 -14.01 -9.74 -22.56
N ASP A 363 -15.22 -10.15 -22.94
CA ASP A 363 -16.41 -10.11 -22.12
C ASP A 363 -16.53 -11.33 -21.19
N PHE A 364 -17.49 -11.26 -20.28
CA PHE A 364 -17.84 -12.31 -19.33
C PHE A 364 -19.30 -12.67 -19.51
N ALA A 365 -19.61 -13.96 -19.52
CA ALA A 365 -20.97 -14.41 -19.29
C ALA A 365 -21.20 -14.47 -17.77
N TYR A 366 -22.37 -14.07 -17.28
CA TYR A 366 -22.73 -14.17 -15.87
C TYR A 366 -24.12 -14.75 -15.65
N LYS A 367 -24.31 -15.38 -14.48
CA LYS A 367 -25.59 -15.95 -13.99
C LYS A 367 -25.71 -15.70 -12.50
N VAL A 368 -26.93 -15.42 -12.03
CA VAL A 368 -27.22 -15.24 -10.60
C VAL A 368 -28.03 -16.43 -10.11
N ILE A 369 -27.60 -17.04 -8.99
CA ILE A 369 -28.22 -18.22 -8.39
C ILE A 369 -28.47 -17.95 -6.91
N SER A 370 -29.69 -18.21 -6.39
CA SER A 370 -29.95 -18.17 -4.95
C SER A 370 -29.17 -19.29 -4.23
N ALA A 371 -28.58 -18.97 -3.07
CA ALA A 371 -27.73 -19.90 -2.33
C ALA A 371 -27.86 -19.71 -0.81
N ASP A 372 -29.10 -19.71 -0.31
CA ASP A 372 -29.41 -19.39 1.09
C ASP A 372 -28.99 -20.50 2.07
N HIS A 373 -28.97 -21.75 1.64
CA HIS A 373 -28.54 -22.88 2.47
C HIS A 373 -27.01 -22.96 2.53
N VAL A 374 -26.43 -22.64 3.68
CA VAL A 374 -24.96 -22.58 3.84
C VAL A 374 -24.26 -23.93 3.64
N VAL A 375 -24.99 -25.04 3.86
CA VAL A 375 -24.46 -26.39 3.62
C VAL A 375 -24.12 -26.62 2.15
N ASP A 376 -24.89 -26.03 1.22
CA ASP A 376 -24.68 -26.16 -0.22
C ASP A 376 -23.44 -25.41 -0.70
N LEU A 377 -22.96 -24.46 0.09
CA LEU A 377 -21.74 -23.70 -0.19
C LEU A 377 -20.47 -24.35 0.38
N GLY A 378 -20.60 -25.47 1.09
CA GLY A 378 -19.49 -26.16 1.73
C GLY A 378 -18.77 -25.29 2.76
N LEU A 379 -19.53 -24.45 3.49
CA LEU A 379 -18.97 -23.56 4.50
C LEU A 379 -18.70 -24.30 5.81
N TYR A 380 -17.74 -23.78 6.54
CA TYR A 380 -17.40 -24.23 7.89
C TYR A 380 -17.50 -23.07 8.87
N GLU A 381 -17.80 -23.40 10.13
CA GLU A 381 -17.65 -22.49 11.26
C GLU A 381 -16.52 -22.99 12.17
N GLU A 382 -15.79 -22.08 12.76
CA GLU A 382 -14.78 -22.38 13.75
C GLU A 382 -15.40 -22.18 15.14
N LYS A 383 -15.40 -23.25 15.95
CA LYS A 383 -15.90 -23.25 17.33
C LYS A 383 -14.73 -23.39 18.27
N VAL A 384 -14.60 -22.45 19.21
CA VAL A 384 -13.65 -22.57 20.31
C VAL A 384 -14.24 -23.55 21.34
N CYS A 385 -13.52 -24.64 21.58
CA CYS A 385 -13.89 -25.62 22.59
C CYS A 385 -13.54 -25.11 24.00
N GLN A 386 -14.12 -25.69 25.04
CA GLN A 386 -13.87 -25.33 26.46
C GLN A 386 -12.38 -25.41 26.85
N ASN A 387 -11.59 -26.22 26.14
CA ASN A 387 -10.14 -26.34 26.33
C ASN A 387 -9.30 -25.38 25.49
N GLY A 388 -9.90 -24.32 24.93
CA GLY A 388 -9.24 -23.33 24.07
C GLY A 388 -8.89 -23.83 22.66
N LYS A 389 -9.11 -25.11 22.32
CA LYS A 389 -8.86 -25.62 20.97
C LYS A 389 -9.94 -25.19 20.01
N VAL A 390 -9.53 -24.73 18.83
CA VAL A 390 -10.45 -24.39 17.73
C VAL A 390 -10.81 -25.67 16.96
N LYS A 391 -12.10 -25.99 16.90
CA LYS A 391 -12.63 -27.11 16.10
C LYS A 391 -13.40 -26.54 14.90
N ARG A 392 -13.07 -27.04 13.72
CA ARG A 392 -13.75 -26.71 12.48
C ARG A 392 -14.90 -27.70 12.25
N VAL A 393 -16.13 -27.20 12.18
CA VAL A 393 -17.34 -27.99 11.94
C VAL A 393 -18.08 -27.48 10.71
N LYS A 394 -18.83 -28.35 10.01
CA LYS A 394 -19.68 -27.92 8.91
C LYS A 394 -20.73 -26.94 9.44
N ALA A 395 -20.84 -25.78 8.78
CA ALA A 395 -21.88 -24.81 9.11
C ALA A 395 -23.24 -25.32 8.62
N THR A 396 -24.26 -25.11 9.44
CA THR A 396 -25.66 -25.44 9.14
C THR A 396 -26.52 -24.21 9.34
N GLY A 397 -27.60 -24.08 8.56
CA GLY A 397 -28.54 -22.96 8.67
C GLY A 397 -28.79 -22.27 7.33
N VAL A 398 -29.49 -21.15 7.44
CA VAL A 398 -29.88 -20.32 6.31
C VAL A 398 -29.27 -18.93 6.50
N LEU A 399 -28.70 -18.41 5.43
CA LEU A 399 -28.18 -17.04 5.35
C LEU A 399 -28.57 -16.49 3.98
N LYS A 400 -29.43 -15.46 3.96
CA LYS A 400 -29.87 -14.85 2.70
C LYS A 400 -28.63 -14.39 1.90
N GLN A 401 -28.38 -15.05 0.79
CA GLN A 401 -27.26 -14.74 -0.11
C GLN A 401 -27.49 -15.33 -1.49
N ARG A 402 -26.74 -14.82 -2.46
CA ARG A 402 -26.75 -15.30 -3.84
C ARG A 402 -25.34 -15.50 -4.34
N LEU A 403 -25.18 -16.36 -5.33
CA LEU A 403 -23.99 -16.55 -6.10
C LEU A 403 -24.10 -15.77 -7.42
N ILE A 404 -23.11 -14.97 -7.73
CA ILE A 404 -22.90 -14.40 -9.05
C ILE A 404 -21.77 -15.20 -9.68
N VAL A 405 -22.11 -16.06 -10.62
CA VAL A 405 -21.16 -16.92 -11.33
C VAL A 405 -20.81 -16.25 -12.63
N THR A 406 -19.53 -16.21 -12.95
CA THR A 406 -19.05 -15.69 -14.23
C THR A 406 -18.29 -16.76 -15.00
N PHE A 407 -18.32 -16.66 -16.33
CA PHE A 407 -17.49 -17.44 -17.24
C PHE A 407 -16.74 -16.51 -18.18
N SER A 408 -15.45 -16.79 -18.41
CA SER A 408 -14.60 -16.06 -19.35
C SER A 408 -13.81 -17.03 -20.22
N ARG A 409 -13.93 -16.90 -21.55
CA ARG A 409 -13.15 -17.65 -22.53
C ARG A 409 -11.66 -17.44 -22.34
N LYS A 410 -11.23 -16.19 -22.12
CA LYS A 410 -9.83 -15.84 -21.88
C LYS A 410 -9.27 -16.54 -20.64
N MET A 411 -10.05 -16.57 -19.54
CA MET A 411 -9.64 -17.25 -18.30
C MET A 411 -9.59 -18.77 -18.49
N MET A 412 -10.56 -19.35 -19.20
CA MET A 412 -10.58 -20.78 -19.55
C MET A 412 -9.29 -21.19 -20.27
N GLU A 413 -8.91 -20.45 -21.30
CA GLU A 413 -7.71 -20.73 -22.08
C GLU A 413 -6.43 -20.60 -21.26
N TYR A 414 -6.36 -19.58 -20.41
CA TYR A 414 -5.25 -19.40 -19.49
C TYR A 414 -5.11 -20.58 -18.51
N GLN A 415 -6.21 -21.00 -17.88
CA GLN A 415 -6.21 -22.12 -16.93
C GLN A 415 -5.83 -23.43 -17.62
N ARG A 416 -6.33 -23.68 -18.84
CA ARG A 416 -5.91 -24.83 -19.67
C ARG A 416 -4.42 -24.81 -19.99
N ALA A 417 -3.89 -23.67 -20.38
CA ALA A 417 -2.46 -23.53 -20.68
C ALA A 417 -1.59 -23.79 -19.43
N VAL A 418 -2.03 -23.34 -18.25
CA VAL A 418 -1.34 -23.61 -16.98
C VAL A 418 -1.40 -25.09 -16.65
N ARG A 419 -2.58 -25.74 -16.74
CA ARG A 419 -2.76 -27.15 -16.48
C ARG A 419 -1.94 -28.02 -17.44
N ASN A 420 -1.95 -27.71 -18.73
CA ASN A 420 -1.18 -28.45 -19.73
C ASN A 420 0.32 -28.45 -19.39
N ARG A 421 0.87 -27.31 -18.95
CA ARG A 421 2.26 -27.24 -18.48
C ARG A 421 2.51 -28.12 -17.24
N GLN A 422 1.54 -28.24 -16.34
CA GLN A 422 1.63 -29.11 -15.17
C GLN A 422 1.54 -30.61 -15.58
N ILE A 423 0.67 -30.94 -16.53
CA ILE A 423 0.55 -32.31 -17.07
C ILE A 423 1.85 -32.73 -17.76
N GLU A 424 2.46 -31.87 -18.56
CA GLU A 424 3.76 -32.15 -19.20
C GLU A 424 4.88 -32.37 -18.17
N ARG A 425 4.87 -31.63 -17.06
CA ARG A 425 5.79 -31.89 -15.93
C ARG A 425 5.50 -33.25 -15.26
N ALA A 426 4.22 -33.60 -15.07
CA ALA A 426 3.84 -34.92 -14.54
C ALA A 426 4.30 -36.05 -15.46
N LYS A 427 4.12 -35.93 -16.78
CA LYS A 427 4.63 -36.89 -17.77
C LYS A 427 6.15 -37.06 -17.69
N LYS A 428 6.90 -35.96 -17.58
CA LYS A 428 8.36 -36.01 -17.39
C LYS A 428 8.77 -36.72 -16.11
N LEU A 429 8.06 -36.49 -15.00
CA LEU A 429 8.31 -37.22 -13.75
C LEU A 429 8.05 -38.70 -13.86
N LEU A 430 7.01 -39.11 -14.60
CA LEU A 430 6.73 -40.53 -14.90
C LEU A 430 7.83 -41.18 -15.72
N ALA A 431 8.47 -40.46 -16.63
CA ALA A 431 9.52 -40.99 -17.50
C ALA A 431 10.89 -41.12 -16.80
N THR A 432 11.14 -40.41 -15.72
CA THR A 432 12.47 -40.28 -15.12
C THR A 432 12.67 -41.09 -13.85
N ASN A 433 11.64 -41.54 -13.10
CA ASN A 433 11.84 -42.21 -11.83
C ASN A 433 10.64 -42.97 -11.26
N ASP A 434 10.99 -43.90 -10.38
CA ASP A 434 10.12 -44.64 -9.49
C ASP A 434 9.48 -43.70 -8.42
N PRO A 435 8.18 -43.52 -8.44
CA PRO A 435 7.51 -42.55 -7.58
C PRO A 435 7.10 -43.16 -6.24
N GLU A 436 8.02 -43.70 -5.45
CA GLU A 436 7.71 -44.37 -4.18
C GLU A 436 7.05 -43.48 -3.11
N GLU A 437 7.20 -42.14 -3.16
CA GLU A 437 6.54 -41.25 -2.22
C GLU A 437 5.77 -40.11 -2.90
N ILE A 438 4.50 -40.34 -3.21
CA ILE A 438 3.64 -39.29 -3.75
C ILE A 438 2.78 -38.66 -2.66
N LYS A 439 3.27 -37.60 -2.02
CA LYS A 439 2.39 -36.66 -1.29
C LYS A 439 1.67 -35.78 -2.29
N LYS A 440 0.35 -35.96 -2.44
CA LYS A 440 -0.50 -35.18 -3.35
C LYS A 440 -0.99 -33.92 -2.65
N GLY A 441 -0.39 -32.76 -2.93
CA GLY A 441 -0.96 -31.46 -2.59
C GLY A 441 -1.92 -30.96 -3.69
N PRO A 442 -2.85 -30.03 -3.39
CA PRO A 442 -3.79 -29.47 -4.39
C PRO A 442 -3.09 -28.80 -5.58
N ASN A 443 -1.89 -28.29 -5.37
CA ASN A 443 -1.08 -27.60 -6.38
C ASN A 443 0.07 -28.47 -6.92
N ASP A 444 0.24 -29.68 -6.43
CA ASP A 444 1.29 -30.58 -6.89
C ASP A 444 0.92 -31.17 -8.25
N VAL A 445 1.88 -31.21 -9.16
CA VAL A 445 1.72 -31.84 -10.49
C VAL A 445 1.41 -33.32 -10.38
N LYS A 446 1.84 -33.97 -9.30
CA LYS A 446 1.57 -35.37 -8.98
C LYS A 446 0.09 -35.70 -8.76
N ARG A 447 -0.79 -34.67 -8.59
CA ARG A 447 -2.25 -34.87 -8.51
C ARG A 447 -2.85 -35.42 -9.81
N PHE A 448 -2.16 -35.26 -10.94
CA PHE A 448 -2.53 -35.82 -12.25
C PHE A 448 -1.97 -37.22 -12.48
N MET A 449 -1.47 -37.87 -11.47
CA MET A 449 -0.95 -39.24 -11.54
C MET A 449 -1.83 -40.17 -10.71
N LYS A 450 -2.23 -41.32 -11.26
CA LYS A 450 -2.91 -42.37 -10.54
C LYS A 450 -2.04 -43.63 -10.46
N ARG A 451 -2.13 -44.30 -9.31
CA ARG A 451 -1.45 -45.57 -9.04
C ARG A 451 -2.33 -46.71 -9.55
N ILE A 452 -1.79 -47.56 -10.40
CA ILE A 452 -2.42 -48.79 -10.85
C ILE A 452 -1.61 -49.94 -10.27
N ALA A 453 -2.28 -50.86 -9.53
CA ALA A 453 -1.68 -52.09 -9.06
C ALA A 453 -2.26 -53.22 -9.89
N GLN A 454 -1.41 -53.94 -10.62
CA GLN A 454 -1.80 -55.14 -11.35
C GLN A 454 -1.21 -56.36 -10.62
N THR A 455 -2.07 -57.34 -10.26
CA THR A 455 -1.68 -58.62 -9.75
C THR A 455 -1.92 -59.67 -10.82
N LYS A 456 -0.90 -60.46 -11.16
CA LYS A 456 -1.12 -61.78 -11.75
C LYS A 456 -1.37 -62.75 -10.61
N SER A 457 -2.26 -63.73 -10.78
CA SER A 457 -2.65 -64.68 -9.73
C SER A 457 -1.43 -65.29 -9.05
N GLY A 458 -1.23 -65.01 -7.73
CA GLY A 458 -0.17 -65.58 -6.93
C GLY A 458 1.13 -64.78 -6.81
N GLU A 459 1.29 -63.62 -7.50
CA GLU A 459 2.52 -62.80 -7.46
C GLU A 459 2.30 -61.43 -6.78
N LYS A 460 3.40 -60.82 -6.30
CA LYS A 460 3.39 -59.46 -5.75
C LYS A 460 2.86 -58.46 -6.80
N ALA A 461 1.95 -57.59 -6.41
CA ALA A 461 1.40 -56.58 -7.29
C ALA A 461 2.51 -55.66 -7.85
N THR A 462 2.61 -55.54 -9.17
CA THR A 462 3.44 -54.54 -9.82
C THR A 462 2.69 -53.21 -9.80
N VAL A 463 3.29 -52.21 -9.18
CA VAL A 463 2.73 -50.86 -9.09
C VAL A 463 3.27 -50.02 -10.21
N THR A 464 2.37 -49.50 -11.04
CA THR A 464 2.70 -48.52 -12.09
C THR A 464 1.94 -47.24 -11.86
N PHE A 465 2.52 -46.13 -12.30
CA PHE A 465 1.87 -44.81 -12.27
C PHE A 465 1.56 -44.38 -13.69
N VAL A 466 0.36 -43.86 -13.88
CA VAL A 466 -0.11 -43.35 -15.19
C VAL A 466 -0.74 -41.95 -15.00
N ILE A 467 -0.90 -41.22 -16.08
CA ILE A 467 -1.66 -39.97 -16.07
C ILE A 467 -3.12 -40.30 -15.73
N ASP A 468 -3.72 -39.48 -14.91
CA ASP A 468 -5.12 -39.57 -14.49
C ASP A 468 -6.00 -38.66 -15.35
N ASP A 469 -6.43 -39.19 -16.50
CA ASP A 469 -7.26 -38.44 -17.44
C ASP A 469 -8.64 -38.10 -16.85
N ASP A 470 -9.17 -38.93 -15.95
CA ASP A 470 -10.43 -38.66 -15.26
C ASP A 470 -10.28 -37.40 -14.37
N LYS A 471 -9.13 -37.25 -13.69
CA LYS A 471 -8.83 -36.08 -12.89
C LYS A 471 -8.64 -34.81 -13.74
N ILE A 472 -8.03 -34.97 -14.90
CA ILE A 472 -7.88 -33.86 -15.87
C ILE A 472 -9.25 -33.41 -16.33
N ALA A 473 -10.11 -34.34 -16.78
CA ALA A 473 -11.46 -34.03 -17.25
C ALA A 473 -12.34 -33.41 -16.13
N GLU A 474 -12.19 -33.88 -14.89
CA GLU A 474 -12.85 -33.26 -13.74
C GLU A 474 -12.43 -31.80 -13.55
N GLU A 475 -11.13 -31.51 -13.60
CA GLU A 475 -10.64 -30.12 -13.43
C GLU A 475 -11.02 -29.21 -14.60
N GLU A 476 -11.16 -29.76 -15.80
CA GLU A 476 -11.56 -28.99 -17.01
C GLU A 476 -12.97 -28.42 -16.94
N LYS A 477 -13.86 -29.06 -16.19
CA LYS A 477 -15.24 -28.57 -16.01
C LYS A 477 -15.30 -27.19 -15.38
N TYR A 478 -14.29 -26.85 -14.55
CA TYR A 478 -14.23 -25.57 -13.80
C TYR A 478 -13.54 -24.45 -14.57
N ASP A 479 -12.91 -24.74 -15.72
CA ASP A 479 -12.15 -23.74 -16.45
C ASP A 479 -13.00 -22.58 -16.91
N GLY A 480 -12.52 -21.39 -16.68
CA GLY A 480 -13.17 -20.13 -17.06
C GLY A 480 -14.24 -19.66 -16.07
N PHE A 481 -14.67 -20.52 -15.15
CA PHE A 481 -15.68 -20.17 -14.15
C PHE A 481 -15.09 -19.53 -12.90
N TYR A 482 -15.79 -18.52 -12.41
CA TYR A 482 -15.50 -17.84 -11.16
C TYR A 482 -16.82 -17.50 -10.45
N ALA A 483 -16.87 -17.56 -9.13
CA ALA A 483 -18.07 -17.25 -8.38
C ALA A 483 -17.81 -16.31 -7.21
N VAL A 484 -18.75 -15.41 -6.99
CA VAL A 484 -18.80 -14.47 -5.87
C VAL A 484 -20.10 -14.70 -5.12
N ALA A 485 -20.03 -14.79 -3.79
CA ALA A 485 -21.21 -14.83 -2.91
C ALA A 485 -21.43 -13.46 -2.28
N THR A 486 -22.69 -13.02 -2.22
CA THR A 486 -23.07 -11.74 -1.63
C THR A 486 -24.48 -11.79 -1.06
N ASN A 487 -24.75 -10.99 -0.02
CA ASN A 487 -26.10 -10.73 0.48
C ASN A 487 -26.69 -9.40 -0.04
N LEU A 488 -25.98 -8.71 -0.94
CA LEU A 488 -26.50 -7.53 -1.62
C LEU A 488 -27.50 -7.91 -2.70
N ASP A 489 -28.55 -7.12 -2.85
CA ASP A 489 -29.52 -7.24 -3.94
C ASP A 489 -29.18 -6.31 -5.13
N ASP A 490 -28.01 -5.63 -5.11
CA ASP A 490 -27.51 -4.74 -6.16
C ASP A 490 -27.27 -5.47 -7.48
N ASP A 491 -27.14 -4.69 -8.56
CA ASP A 491 -26.81 -5.21 -9.87
C ASP A 491 -25.53 -6.07 -9.85
N ALA A 492 -25.57 -7.24 -10.47
CA ALA A 492 -24.45 -8.16 -10.56
C ALA A 492 -23.17 -7.50 -11.11
N LYS A 493 -23.31 -6.57 -12.06
CA LYS A 493 -22.17 -5.82 -12.66
C LYS A 493 -21.47 -4.97 -11.60
N GLN A 494 -22.24 -4.30 -10.72
CA GLN A 494 -21.68 -3.47 -9.64
C GLN A 494 -20.93 -4.34 -8.61
N VAL A 495 -21.55 -5.46 -8.19
CA VAL A 495 -20.92 -6.41 -7.27
C VAL A 495 -19.60 -6.97 -7.83
N LEU A 496 -19.59 -7.36 -9.12
CA LEU A 496 -18.40 -7.86 -9.78
C LEU A 496 -17.32 -6.77 -9.94
N ALA A 497 -17.70 -5.53 -10.22
CA ALA A 497 -16.78 -4.40 -10.31
C ALA A 497 -16.11 -4.10 -8.95
N ILE A 498 -16.88 -4.20 -7.85
CA ILE A 498 -16.33 -4.09 -6.49
C ILE A 498 -15.36 -5.26 -6.23
N SER A 499 -15.77 -6.50 -6.45
CA SER A 499 -14.93 -7.68 -6.24
C SER A 499 -13.61 -7.61 -7.01
N LYS A 500 -13.64 -7.09 -8.23
CA LYS A 500 -12.45 -6.95 -9.08
C LYS A 500 -11.40 -6.02 -8.48
N LYS A 501 -11.76 -4.95 -7.76
CA LYS A 501 -10.83 -4.00 -7.16
C LYS A 501 -10.02 -4.58 -5.97
N ARG A 502 -10.33 -5.79 -5.52
CA ARG A 502 -9.62 -6.47 -4.44
C ARG A 502 -8.10 -6.62 -4.70
N TYR A 503 -7.66 -6.66 -5.97
CA TYR A 503 -6.22 -6.74 -6.30
C TYR A 503 -5.39 -5.62 -5.64
N GLN A 504 -5.98 -4.47 -5.32
CA GLN A 504 -5.27 -3.35 -4.71
C GLN A 504 -4.71 -3.68 -3.32
N ILE A 505 -5.32 -4.62 -2.57
CA ILE A 505 -4.77 -5.05 -1.28
C ILE A 505 -3.53 -5.95 -1.48
N GLU A 506 -3.51 -6.74 -2.53
CA GLU A 506 -2.33 -7.53 -2.93
C GLU A 506 -1.16 -6.60 -3.29
N ASP A 507 -1.45 -5.47 -3.96
CA ASP A 507 -0.47 -4.42 -4.24
C ASP A 507 0.05 -3.76 -2.95
N CYS A 508 -0.81 -3.47 -1.97
CA CYS A 508 -0.37 -2.97 -0.66
C CYS A 508 0.63 -3.93 -0.01
N PHE A 509 0.36 -5.23 -0.02
CA PHE A 509 1.28 -6.24 0.51
C PHE A 509 2.56 -6.36 -0.30
N ARG A 510 2.48 -6.27 -1.62
CA ARG A 510 3.67 -6.26 -2.49
C ARG A 510 4.57 -5.08 -2.17
N ILE A 511 4.00 -3.88 -2.03
CA ILE A 511 4.72 -2.66 -1.67
C ILE A 511 5.42 -2.84 -0.31
N MET A 512 4.70 -3.29 0.72
CA MET A 512 5.27 -3.50 2.05
C MET A 512 6.40 -4.54 2.03
N LYS A 513 6.22 -5.64 1.33
CA LYS A 513 7.18 -6.76 1.30
C LYS A 513 8.40 -6.46 0.45
N THR A 514 8.22 -5.86 -0.72
CA THR A 514 9.24 -5.69 -1.74
C THR A 514 9.83 -4.28 -1.71
N ASN A 515 9.02 -3.24 -1.96
CA ASN A 515 9.53 -1.88 -2.08
C ASN A 515 10.02 -1.32 -0.74
N PHE A 516 9.33 -1.66 0.36
CA PHE A 516 9.68 -1.21 1.70
C PHE A 516 10.53 -2.23 2.48
N SER A 517 10.86 -3.37 1.90
CA SER A 517 11.65 -4.42 2.56
C SER A 517 11.14 -4.74 3.98
N GLY A 518 9.82 -4.90 4.12
CA GLY A 518 9.19 -5.20 5.42
C GLY A 518 9.59 -6.57 5.99
N ARG A 519 10.25 -7.39 5.18
CA ARG A 519 10.79 -8.71 5.54
C ARG A 519 12.25 -8.83 5.07
N PRO A 520 13.11 -9.61 5.76
CA PRO A 520 12.83 -10.30 7.03
C PRO A 520 12.61 -9.32 8.19
N VAL A 521 11.84 -9.76 9.21
CA VAL A 521 11.67 -9.00 10.45
C VAL A 521 12.82 -9.33 11.39
N ASN A 522 13.56 -8.31 11.85
CA ASN A 522 14.77 -8.49 12.65
C ASN A 522 14.57 -8.19 14.15
N HIS A 523 13.36 -7.83 14.59
CA HIS A 523 13.03 -7.61 15.99
C HIS A 523 12.67 -8.93 16.68
N ARG A 524 13.10 -9.07 17.94
CA ARG A 524 12.79 -10.25 18.76
C ARG A 524 11.70 -9.98 19.79
N ASP A 525 11.62 -8.78 20.28
CA ASP A 525 10.64 -8.32 21.25
C ASP A 525 9.27 -8.14 20.56
N PRO A 526 8.17 -8.74 21.08
CA PRO A 526 6.84 -8.66 20.49
C PRO A 526 6.33 -7.23 20.32
N ASP A 527 6.59 -6.34 21.27
CA ASP A 527 6.10 -4.97 21.26
C ASP A 527 6.84 -4.15 20.18
N ARG A 528 8.15 -4.40 20.04
CA ARG A 528 8.93 -3.79 18.94
C ARG A 528 8.61 -4.38 17.56
N ILE A 529 8.13 -5.62 17.50
CA ILE A 529 7.58 -6.17 16.26
C ILE A 529 6.33 -5.39 15.88
N LYS A 530 5.39 -5.15 16.81
CA LYS A 530 4.19 -4.34 16.56
C LYS A 530 4.54 -2.91 16.12
N ALA A 531 5.45 -2.25 16.83
CA ALA A 531 5.92 -0.91 16.49
C ALA A 531 6.59 -0.87 15.09
N HIS A 532 7.37 -1.90 14.73
CA HIS A 532 7.94 -2.02 13.39
C HIS A 532 6.85 -2.03 12.30
N PHE A 533 5.78 -2.81 12.51
CA PHE A 533 4.69 -2.86 11.55
C PHE A 533 3.84 -1.58 11.53
N LEU A 534 3.70 -0.87 12.67
CA LEU A 534 3.09 0.46 12.68
C LEU A 534 3.88 1.45 11.81
N ILE A 535 5.21 1.42 11.85
CA ILE A 535 6.06 2.24 10.99
C ILE A 535 5.90 1.83 9.52
N CYS A 536 5.85 0.54 9.21
CA CYS A 536 5.61 0.05 7.85
C CYS A 536 4.22 0.44 7.35
N TYR A 537 3.19 0.36 8.20
CA TYR A 537 1.83 0.80 7.91
C TYR A 537 1.75 2.30 7.66
N THR A 538 2.42 3.12 8.48
CA THR A 538 2.49 4.57 8.28
C THR A 538 3.13 4.90 6.94
N ALA A 539 4.23 4.22 6.60
CA ALA A 539 4.88 4.37 5.30
C ALA A 539 3.95 4.00 4.14
N LEU A 540 3.21 2.89 4.27
CA LEU A 540 2.22 2.47 3.28
C LEU A 540 1.09 3.52 3.16
N LEU A 541 0.55 4.00 4.28
CA LEU A 541 -0.50 5.00 4.28
C LEU A 541 -0.05 6.31 3.60
N VAL A 542 1.12 6.84 3.98
CA VAL A 542 1.68 8.07 3.39
C VAL A 542 1.90 7.91 1.89
N TYR A 543 2.45 6.77 1.47
CA TYR A 543 2.65 6.45 0.07
C TYR A 543 1.34 6.36 -0.71
N ARG A 544 0.34 5.60 -0.20
CA ARG A 544 -0.95 5.41 -0.86
C ARG A 544 -1.75 6.72 -0.93
N LEU A 545 -1.63 7.60 0.07
CA LEU A 545 -2.24 8.92 0.04
C LEU A 545 -1.59 9.81 -1.03
N LEU A 546 -0.26 9.76 -1.18
CA LEU A 546 0.45 10.49 -2.24
C LEU A 546 0.04 10.01 -3.64
N GLU A 547 0.03 8.69 -3.84
CA GLU A 547 -0.40 8.05 -5.09
C GLU A 547 -1.84 8.42 -5.44
N ALA A 548 -2.78 8.34 -4.48
CA ALA A 548 -4.18 8.69 -4.69
C ALA A 548 -4.38 10.17 -5.04
N LYS A 549 -3.56 11.08 -4.50
CA LYS A 549 -3.59 12.51 -4.90
C LYS A 549 -3.09 12.74 -6.32
N LEU A 550 -2.12 11.96 -6.78
CA LEU A 550 -1.66 11.99 -8.17
C LEU A 550 -2.74 11.45 -9.12
N ASP A 551 -3.39 10.35 -8.75
CA ASP A 551 -4.51 9.79 -9.51
C ASP A 551 -5.70 10.77 -9.62
N ASP A 552 -6.00 11.54 -8.57
CA ASP A 552 -7.04 12.59 -8.60
C ASP A 552 -6.72 13.69 -9.63
N GLN A 553 -5.44 13.91 -9.93
CA GLN A 553 -5.00 14.80 -11.02
C GLN A 553 -4.98 14.12 -12.39
N ARG A 554 -5.50 12.90 -12.51
CA ARG A 554 -5.46 12.06 -13.72
C ARG A 554 -4.04 11.74 -14.21
N THR A 555 -3.08 11.76 -13.29
CA THR A 555 -1.67 11.46 -13.58
C THR A 555 -1.31 10.14 -12.91
N HIS A 556 -1.47 9.05 -13.65
CA HIS A 556 -1.05 7.73 -13.16
C HIS A 556 0.46 7.57 -13.32
N ILE A 557 1.14 7.36 -12.19
CA ILE A 557 2.58 7.02 -12.10
C ILE A 557 2.69 5.63 -11.48
N THR A 558 3.52 4.77 -12.05
CA THR A 558 3.73 3.44 -11.47
C THR A 558 4.40 3.52 -10.11
N THR A 559 4.15 2.54 -9.25
CA THR A 559 4.80 2.46 -7.92
C THR A 559 6.32 2.54 -8.03
N ASP A 560 6.91 1.82 -8.98
CA ASP A 560 8.35 1.75 -9.13
C ASP A 560 8.93 3.07 -9.64
N ASP A 561 8.27 3.75 -10.57
CA ASP A 561 8.70 5.06 -11.07
C ASP A 561 8.62 6.12 -9.96
N LEU A 562 7.53 6.15 -9.20
CA LEU A 562 7.34 7.11 -8.12
C LEU A 562 8.39 6.92 -7.01
N ILE A 563 8.55 5.70 -6.51
CA ILE A 563 9.53 5.41 -5.45
C ILE A 563 10.96 5.64 -5.95
N THR A 564 11.28 5.23 -7.17
CA THR A 564 12.62 5.43 -7.76
C THR A 564 12.94 6.90 -7.93
N THR A 565 11.98 7.70 -8.41
CA THR A 565 12.14 9.16 -8.50
C THR A 565 12.46 9.75 -7.13
N LEU A 566 11.65 9.47 -6.10
CA LEU A 566 11.87 9.99 -4.75
C LEU A 566 13.23 9.55 -4.14
N ARG A 567 13.66 8.32 -4.40
CA ARG A 567 14.95 7.79 -3.94
C ARG A 567 16.14 8.49 -4.59
N ASN A 568 16.06 8.77 -5.88
CA ASN A 568 17.14 9.35 -6.65
C ASN A 568 17.30 10.85 -6.44
N MET A 569 16.31 11.53 -5.88
CA MET A 569 16.31 12.97 -5.64
C MET A 569 17.33 13.38 -4.58
N SER A 570 18.60 13.37 -4.95
CA SER A 570 19.71 13.77 -4.08
C SER A 570 20.32 15.08 -4.57
N VAL A 571 20.74 15.91 -3.64
CA VAL A 571 21.46 17.15 -3.92
C VAL A 571 22.80 17.15 -3.19
N VAL A 572 23.81 17.78 -3.78
CA VAL A 572 25.13 17.97 -3.17
C VAL A 572 25.35 19.44 -2.87
N ASN A 573 25.93 19.71 -1.69
CA ASN A 573 26.32 21.06 -1.32
C ASN A 573 27.59 21.45 -2.10
N VAL A 574 27.55 22.58 -2.80
CA VAL A 574 28.66 23.14 -3.58
C VAL A 574 29.16 24.39 -2.86
N HIS A 575 30.34 24.28 -2.25
CA HIS A 575 31.06 25.38 -1.56
C HIS A 575 30.24 26.14 -0.52
N ASP A 576 29.29 25.47 0.15
CA ASP A 576 28.37 26.06 1.17
C ASP A 576 27.51 27.25 0.66
N VAL A 577 27.48 27.45 -0.64
CA VAL A 577 26.73 28.54 -1.29
C VAL A 577 25.40 28.06 -1.85
N GLN A 578 25.39 26.85 -2.44
CA GLN A 578 24.25 26.30 -3.16
C GLN A 578 24.23 24.78 -3.11
N TYR A 579 23.09 24.20 -3.45
CA TYR A 579 22.95 22.77 -3.70
C TYR A 579 22.75 22.53 -5.19
N MET A 580 23.39 21.49 -5.71
CA MET A 580 23.23 21.02 -7.08
C MET A 580 22.49 19.68 -7.07
N ALA A 581 21.46 19.54 -7.92
CA ALA A 581 20.74 18.30 -8.12
C ALA A 581 21.63 17.26 -8.81
N LEU A 582 21.51 16.01 -8.35
CA LEU A 582 22.18 14.84 -8.91
C LEU A 582 21.18 13.92 -9.64
N TYR A 583 20.02 14.43 -10.00
CA TYR A 583 18.93 13.72 -10.66
C TYR A 583 18.46 14.50 -11.88
N GLU A 584 17.78 13.80 -12.76
CA GLU A 584 17.20 14.34 -13.98
C GLU A 584 15.69 14.53 -13.82
N GLY A 585 15.09 15.33 -14.69
CA GLY A 585 13.64 15.49 -14.79
C GLY A 585 12.97 14.17 -15.17
N SER A 586 11.78 13.94 -14.62
CA SER A 586 10.97 12.76 -14.95
C SER A 586 9.49 13.12 -14.90
N ARG A 587 8.66 12.32 -15.58
CA ARG A 587 7.19 12.49 -15.52
C ARG A 587 6.66 12.45 -14.08
N ALA A 588 7.27 11.63 -13.23
CA ALA A 588 6.90 11.55 -11.81
C ALA A 588 7.27 12.85 -11.06
N LEU A 589 8.45 13.42 -11.33
CA LEU A 589 8.87 14.69 -10.74
C LEU A 589 7.97 15.86 -11.17
N ASP A 590 7.61 15.91 -12.45
CA ASP A 590 6.69 16.94 -12.98
C ASP A 590 5.32 16.85 -12.28
N ALA A 591 4.78 15.65 -12.15
CA ALA A 591 3.51 15.40 -11.46
C ALA A 591 3.56 15.80 -9.97
N LEU A 592 4.64 15.45 -9.28
CA LEU A 592 4.87 15.83 -7.88
C LEU A 592 5.01 17.35 -7.71
N THR A 593 5.71 18.00 -8.61
CA THR A 593 5.87 19.47 -8.64
C THR A 593 4.51 20.15 -8.87
N GLN A 594 3.73 19.68 -9.82
CA GLN A 594 2.38 20.17 -10.08
C GLN A 594 1.44 19.96 -8.88
N LEU A 595 1.49 18.78 -8.24
CA LEU A 595 0.66 18.45 -7.09
C LEU A 595 0.93 19.36 -5.88
N THR A 596 2.19 19.65 -5.60
CA THR A 596 2.60 20.29 -4.33
C THR A 596 3.00 21.75 -4.48
N GLY A 597 3.31 22.20 -5.71
CA GLY A 597 3.94 23.49 -5.98
C GLY A 597 5.38 23.60 -5.46
N MET A 598 6.01 22.47 -5.10
CA MET A 598 7.43 22.44 -4.74
C MET A 598 8.29 22.37 -5.99
N VAL A 599 9.06 23.41 -6.23
CA VAL A 599 9.94 23.50 -7.40
C VAL A 599 11.25 22.78 -7.10
N LEU A 600 11.22 21.44 -7.22
CA LEU A 600 12.38 20.55 -7.05
C LEU A 600 12.83 19.94 -8.40
N ASP A 601 12.64 20.69 -9.49
CA ASP A 601 12.97 20.33 -10.87
C ASP A 601 14.10 21.20 -11.47
N ARG A 602 14.84 21.93 -10.60
CA ARG A 602 15.95 22.79 -10.99
C ARG A 602 17.29 22.11 -10.75
N LEU A 603 18.29 22.49 -11.54
CA LEU A 603 19.64 22.00 -11.33
C LEU A 603 20.29 22.58 -10.06
N TYR A 604 19.99 23.85 -9.70
CA TYR A 604 20.61 24.53 -8.56
C TYR A 604 19.57 25.11 -7.61
N TYR A 605 19.83 25.02 -6.31
CA TYR A 605 18.99 25.53 -5.23
C TYR A 605 19.79 26.33 -4.23
N ARG A 606 19.21 27.41 -3.73
CA ARG A 606 19.78 28.11 -2.58
C ARG A 606 19.35 27.41 -1.28
N PRO A 607 20.21 27.35 -0.25
CA PRO A 607 19.83 26.75 1.05
C PRO A 607 18.55 27.34 1.62
N LYS A 608 18.33 28.66 1.42
CA LYS A 608 17.11 29.35 1.89
C LYS A 608 15.85 28.82 1.18
N GLU A 609 15.91 28.51 -0.10
CA GLU A 609 14.77 28.01 -0.87
C GLU A 609 14.38 26.60 -0.41
N LEU A 610 15.34 25.69 -0.27
CA LEU A 610 15.08 24.34 0.27
C LEU A 610 14.52 24.40 1.69
N ASN A 611 15.09 25.24 2.56
CA ASN A 611 14.59 25.44 3.91
C ASN A 611 13.17 26.03 3.95
N GLN A 612 12.80 26.89 3.01
CA GLN A 612 11.44 27.44 2.92
C GLN A 612 10.45 26.39 2.46
N MET A 613 10.80 25.57 1.44
CA MET A 613 9.96 24.47 0.98
C MET A 613 9.68 23.49 2.13
N LEU A 614 10.72 23.11 2.85
CA LEU A 614 10.61 22.17 3.98
C LEU A 614 9.74 22.75 5.11
N LYS A 615 9.98 23.98 5.55
CA LYS A 615 9.25 24.61 6.66
C LYS A 615 7.77 24.83 6.37
N LYS A 616 7.37 24.97 5.11
CA LYS A 616 5.96 25.13 4.72
C LYS A 616 5.10 23.95 5.19
N TYR A 617 5.66 22.77 5.29
CA TYR A 617 4.97 21.52 5.61
C TYR A 617 5.37 20.88 6.95
N LEU A 618 6.16 21.59 7.75
CA LEU A 618 6.54 21.19 9.10
C LEU A 618 5.64 21.77 10.21
N LYS A 619 4.66 22.61 9.83
CA LYS A 619 3.76 23.28 10.77
C LYS A 619 2.72 22.33 11.35
#